data_178dfe3e2ceea064099c17bef187aa24
#
_entry.id   178dfe3e2ceea064099c17bef187aa24
#
_cell.length_a   1.000
_cell.length_b   1.000
_cell.length_c   1.000
_cell.angle_alpha   90.00
_cell.angle_beta   90.00
_cell.angle_gamma   90.00
#
_symmetry.space_group_name_H-M   'P 1'
#
loop_
_entity.id
_entity.type
_entity.pdbx_description
1 polymer ?
#
loop_
_entity_poly.entity_id
_entity_poly.type
_entity_poly.pdbx_seq_one_letter_code
_entity_poly.pdbx_strand_id
1 'polypeptide(L)'
;ALQEYASIHTDKLGRAAMEPGLESGRLLRLDRAELDAVLARLQVKESDSRDMLAAAVQHTRSALERLDAQRLGTMLKHVTEALPALAQALEKEAPRIAIADAGVGIRRAAAAALQDMFMHLLRNALDHGLETPLARIAKGKPAAGQIRIDVVNDARGLRITTSDDGRGLDLDAIRAKAMDKQLV
;
A
#
# COMPACT_ATOMS: atom_id res chain seq x y z
N ALA A 1 39.14 -9.88 -16.89
CA ALA A 1 39.05 -8.57 -16.21
C ALA A 1 37.59 -8.17 -15.93
N LEU A 2 36.69 -8.16 -16.94
CA LEU A 2 35.28 -7.79 -16.74
C LEU A 2 34.47 -8.85 -15.96
N GLN A 3 34.76 -10.13 -16.13
CA GLN A 3 34.14 -11.22 -15.36
C GLN A 3 34.61 -11.21 -13.89
N GLU A 4 35.86 -10.90 -13.64
CA GLU A 4 36.42 -10.77 -12.30
C GLU A 4 35.83 -9.58 -11.54
N TYR A 5 35.60 -8.45 -12.24
CA TYR A 5 34.97 -7.25 -11.65
C TYR A 5 33.51 -7.50 -11.29
N ALA A 6 32.76 -8.24 -12.10
CA ALA A 6 31.38 -8.64 -11.81
C ALA A 6 31.31 -9.58 -10.60
N SER A 7 32.26 -10.54 -10.49
CA SER A 7 32.35 -11.48 -9.34
C SER A 7 32.64 -10.75 -8.03
N ILE A 8 33.59 -9.80 -8.01
CA ILE A 8 33.95 -9.02 -6.83
C ILE A 8 32.80 -8.14 -6.35
N HIS A 9 32.02 -7.55 -7.28
CA HIS A 9 30.86 -6.73 -6.92
C HIS A 9 29.70 -7.57 -6.40
N THR A 10 29.44 -8.73 -6.98
CA THR A 10 28.39 -9.65 -6.52
C THR A 10 28.71 -10.19 -5.11
N ASP A 11 29.98 -10.51 -4.84
CA ASP A 11 30.43 -11.02 -3.55
C ASP A 11 30.39 -9.92 -2.45
N LYS A 12 30.75 -8.68 -2.79
CA LYS A 12 30.63 -7.53 -1.86
C LYS A 12 29.18 -7.18 -1.54
N LEU A 13 28.27 -7.20 -2.53
CA LEU A 13 26.84 -6.99 -2.33
C LEU A 13 26.20 -8.13 -1.53
N GLY A 14 26.64 -9.38 -1.75
CA GLY A 14 26.20 -10.53 -0.97
C GLY A 14 26.65 -10.47 0.48
N ARG A 15 27.88 -10.04 0.76
CA ARG A 15 28.39 -9.86 2.12
C ARG A 15 27.77 -8.67 2.85
N ALA A 16 27.58 -7.53 2.16
CA ALA A 16 26.92 -6.37 2.73
C ALA A 16 25.45 -6.65 3.14
N ALA A 17 24.78 -7.58 2.44
CA ALA A 17 23.43 -8.01 2.79
C ALA A 17 23.39 -8.95 4.03
N MET A 18 24.53 -9.47 4.47
CA MET A 18 24.65 -10.37 5.63
C MET A 18 25.25 -9.68 6.87
N GLU A 19 25.70 -8.43 6.79
CA GLU A 19 26.15 -7.69 7.97
C GLU A 19 24.97 -7.25 8.83
N PRO A 20 24.91 -7.62 10.12
CA PRO A 20 23.89 -7.16 11.04
C PRO A 20 24.14 -5.69 11.34
N GLY A 21 23.38 -4.81 10.71
CA GLY A 21 23.48 -3.36 10.88
C GLY A 21 23.13 -2.53 9.65
N LEU A 22 23.01 -3.13 8.46
CA LEU A 22 22.42 -2.46 7.32
C LEU A 22 20.89 -2.51 7.47
N GLU A 23 20.31 -1.36 7.81
CA GLU A 23 18.85 -1.18 7.79
C GLU A 23 18.29 -1.73 6.49
N SER A 24 17.39 -2.71 6.59
CA SER A 24 16.78 -3.43 5.45
C SER A 24 16.05 -2.52 4.44
N GLY A 25 16.00 -1.23 4.69
CA GLY A 25 15.34 -0.21 3.87
C GLY A 25 16.20 0.46 2.80
N ARG A 26 17.52 0.18 2.75
CA ARG A 26 18.44 0.91 1.83
C ARG A 26 18.74 0.19 0.52
N LEU A 27 18.36 -1.06 0.35
CA LEU A 27 18.63 -1.81 -0.87
C LEU A 27 17.42 -1.74 -1.82
N LEU A 28 17.57 -1.00 -2.90
CA LEU A 28 16.64 -0.99 -4.01
C LEU A 28 17.04 -2.11 -4.99
N ARG A 29 16.18 -3.11 -5.20
CA ARG A 29 16.36 -4.09 -6.27
C ARG A 29 15.83 -3.48 -7.55
N LEU A 30 16.72 -3.14 -8.47
CA LEU A 30 16.40 -2.63 -9.80
C LEU A 30 16.55 -3.77 -10.80
N ASP A 31 15.59 -3.91 -11.71
CA ASP A 31 15.77 -4.70 -12.93
C ASP A 31 16.75 -3.95 -13.83
N ARG A 32 17.71 -4.70 -14.41
CA ARG A 32 18.72 -4.12 -15.30
C ARG A 32 18.10 -3.44 -16.52
N ALA A 33 17.06 -4.04 -17.09
CA ALA A 33 16.36 -3.47 -18.24
C ALA A 33 15.67 -2.13 -17.89
N GLU A 34 15.13 -2.00 -16.68
CA GLU A 34 14.55 -0.75 -16.19
C GLU A 34 15.61 0.33 -15.98
N LEU A 35 16.78 -0.05 -15.43
CA LEU A 35 17.90 0.87 -15.25
C LEU A 35 18.44 1.34 -16.59
N ASP A 36 18.66 0.43 -17.56
CA ASP A 36 19.14 0.74 -18.88
C ASP A 36 18.15 1.67 -19.64
N ALA A 37 16.85 1.49 -19.47
CA ALA A 37 15.83 2.36 -20.02
C ALA A 37 15.86 3.78 -19.41
N VAL A 38 16.17 3.92 -18.13
CA VAL A 38 16.36 5.23 -17.47
C VAL A 38 17.62 5.90 -17.98
N LEU A 39 18.74 5.16 -18.10
CA LEU A 39 20.01 5.67 -18.60
C LEU A 39 19.93 6.08 -20.06
N ALA A 40 19.21 5.33 -20.91
CA ALA A 40 19.00 5.68 -22.31
C ALA A 40 18.28 7.05 -22.49
N ARG A 41 17.43 7.43 -21.55
CA ARG A 41 16.73 8.72 -21.56
C ARG A 41 17.56 9.89 -21.05
N LEU A 42 18.69 9.61 -20.40
CA LEU A 42 19.68 10.60 -19.96
C LEU A 42 20.73 10.94 -21.03
N GLN A 43 20.65 10.35 -22.23
CA GLN A 43 21.54 10.69 -23.33
C GLN A 43 21.21 12.08 -23.87
N VAL A 44 21.80 13.10 -23.27
CA VAL A 44 21.64 14.50 -23.60
C VAL A 44 22.86 14.94 -24.41
N LYS A 45 22.64 15.75 -25.45
CA LYS A 45 23.70 16.33 -26.28
C LYS A 45 23.93 17.78 -25.86
N GLU A 46 25.16 18.28 -26.04
CA GLU A 46 25.50 19.70 -25.81
C GLU A 46 24.65 20.67 -26.64
N SER A 47 24.11 20.18 -27.77
CA SER A 47 23.25 20.95 -28.69
C SER A 47 21.79 21.01 -28.27
N ASP A 48 21.39 20.31 -27.20
CA ASP A 48 19.98 20.24 -26.79
C ASP A 48 19.52 21.54 -26.13
N SER A 49 18.30 21.95 -26.43
CA SER A 49 17.72 23.16 -25.85
C SER A 49 17.50 23.00 -24.34
N ARG A 50 17.42 24.12 -23.61
CA ARG A 50 17.17 24.14 -22.18
C ARG A 50 15.86 23.44 -21.80
N ASP A 51 14.85 23.53 -22.66
CA ASP A 51 13.55 22.88 -22.46
C ASP A 51 13.66 21.35 -22.64
N MET A 52 14.46 20.89 -23.60
CA MET A 52 14.75 19.46 -23.79
C MET A 52 15.49 18.89 -22.59
N LEU A 53 16.46 19.62 -22.06
CA LEU A 53 17.20 19.23 -20.85
C LEU A 53 16.27 19.13 -19.64
N ALA A 54 15.41 20.13 -19.43
CA ALA A 54 14.44 20.14 -18.36
C ALA A 54 13.46 18.97 -18.47
N ALA A 55 12.96 18.68 -19.68
CA ALA A 55 12.09 17.54 -19.95
C ALA A 55 12.80 16.21 -19.67
N ALA A 56 14.05 16.03 -20.10
CA ALA A 56 14.84 14.83 -19.85
C ALA A 56 15.03 14.60 -18.34
N VAL A 57 15.35 15.63 -17.57
CA VAL A 57 15.49 15.56 -16.11
C VAL A 57 14.17 15.17 -15.45
N GLN A 58 13.05 15.79 -15.84
CA GLN A 58 11.74 15.45 -15.28
C GLN A 58 11.31 14.02 -15.62
N HIS A 59 11.56 13.56 -16.85
CA HIS A 59 11.27 12.18 -17.25
C HIS A 59 12.10 11.17 -16.47
N THR A 60 13.39 11.46 -16.27
CA THR A 60 14.28 10.60 -15.49
C THR A 60 13.86 10.53 -14.04
N ARG A 61 13.55 11.69 -13.42
CA ARG A 61 13.03 11.76 -12.07
C ARG A 61 11.77 10.92 -11.91
N SER A 62 10.79 11.09 -12.80
CA SER A 62 9.54 10.30 -12.77
C SER A 62 9.78 8.80 -12.98
N ALA A 63 10.79 8.42 -13.77
CA ALA A 63 11.17 7.02 -13.95
C ALA A 63 11.78 6.44 -12.66
N LEU A 64 12.70 7.17 -12.00
CA LEU A 64 13.29 6.76 -10.73
C LEU A 64 12.25 6.68 -9.61
N GLU A 65 11.30 7.62 -9.54
CA GLU A 65 10.19 7.58 -8.58
C GLU A 65 9.30 6.33 -8.79
N ARG A 66 9.12 5.87 -10.04
CA ARG A 66 8.41 4.61 -10.33
C ARG A 66 9.18 3.38 -9.90
N LEU A 67 10.51 3.39 -9.99
CA LEU A 67 11.35 2.26 -9.53
C LEU A 67 11.27 2.06 -8.01
N ASP A 68 11.08 3.15 -7.25
CA ASP A 68 10.86 3.08 -5.79
C ASP A 68 9.40 2.76 -5.42
N ALA A 69 8.50 2.66 -6.40
CA ALA A 69 7.10 2.38 -6.14
C ALA A 69 6.86 0.89 -5.89
N GLN A 70 6.13 0.58 -4.83
CA GLN A 70 5.55 -0.75 -4.64
C GLN A 70 4.07 -0.73 -5.04
N ARG A 71 3.56 -1.87 -5.54
CA ARG A 71 2.14 -1.99 -5.88
C ARG A 71 1.29 -1.95 -4.61
N LEU A 72 0.31 -1.05 -4.59
CA LEU A 72 -0.61 -0.91 -3.47
C LEU A 72 -1.36 -2.23 -3.20
N GLY A 73 -1.82 -2.92 -4.25
CA GLY A 73 -2.49 -4.21 -4.09
C GLY A 73 -1.63 -5.29 -3.43
N THR A 74 -0.32 -5.30 -3.66
CA THR A 74 0.60 -6.21 -2.96
C THR A 74 0.68 -5.88 -1.47
N MET A 75 0.79 -4.60 -1.12
CA MET A 75 0.79 -4.15 0.27
C MET A 75 -0.54 -4.48 0.96
N LEU A 76 -1.68 -4.24 0.30
CA LEU A 76 -3.00 -4.57 0.82
C LEU A 76 -3.18 -6.08 1.09
N LYS A 77 -2.65 -6.95 0.22
CA LYS A 77 -2.67 -8.40 0.47
C LYS A 77 -1.98 -8.76 1.78
N HIS A 78 -0.77 -8.23 2.03
CA HIS A 78 -0.07 -8.50 3.29
C HIS A 78 -0.86 -8.01 4.52
N VAL A 79 -1.50 -6.84 4.42
CA VAL A 79 -2.34 -6.31 5.50
C VAL A 79 -3.55 -7.23 5.75
N THR A 80 -4.18 -7.74 4.68
CA THR A 80 -5.37 -8.59 4.81
C THR A 80 -5.06 -10.02 5.27
N GLU A 81 -3.83 -10.51 5.11
CA GLU A 81 -3.37 -11.81 5.60
C GLU A 81 -3.49 -11.97 7.13
N ALA A 82 -3.44 -10.87 7.87
CA ALA A 82 -3.59 -10.89 9.34
C ALA A 82 -5.06 -10.94 9.81
N LEU A 83 -6.03 -10.66 8.93
CA LEU A 83 -7.44 -10.53 9.31
C LEU A 83 -8.10 -11.82 9.82
N PRO A 84 -7.81 -13.02 9.29
CA PRO A 84 -8.41 -14.23 9.82
C PRO A 84 -8.08 -14.49 11.29
N ALA A 85 -6.82 -14.29 11.69
CA ALA A 85 -6.39 -14.45 13.08
C ALA A 85 -7.04 -13.38 13.99
N LEU A 86 -7.16 -12.14 13.50
CA LEU A 86 -7.83 -11.07 14.23
C LEU A 86 -9.34 -11.33 14.37
N ALA A 87 -10.01 -11.82 13.33
CA ALA A 87 -11.42 -12.17 13.37
C ALA A 87 -11.69 -13.29 14.38
N GLN A 88 -10.84 -14.33 14.39
CA GLN A 88 -10.94 -15.41 15.37
C GLN A 88 -10.81 -14.91 16.81
N ALA A 89 -9.88 -14.00 17.09
CA ALA A 89 -9.69 -13.41 18.42
C ALA A 89 -10.89 -12.57 18.87
N LEU A 90 -11.71 -12.08 17.93
CA LEU A 90 -12.94 -11.31 18.16
C LEU A 90 -14.21 -12.17 18.10
N GLU A 91 -14.08 -13.50 18.04
CA GLU A 91 -15.21 -14.45 17.89
C GLU A 91 -16.09 -14.15 16.67
N LYS A 92 -15.47 -13.69 15.57
CA LYS A 92 -16.12 -13.35 14.30
C LYS A 92 -15.65 -14.27 13.17
N GLU A 93 -16.50 -14.43 12.18
CA GLU A 93 -16.10 -15.08 10.92
C GLU A 93 -15.12 -14.18 10.17
N ALA A 94 -14.10 -14.79 9.55
CA ALA A 94 -13.15 -14.05 8.72
C ALA A 94 -13.89 -13.35 7.57
N PRO A 95 -13.73 -12.03 7.39
CA PRO A 95 -14.45 -11.30 6.36
C PRO A 95 -13.96 -11.64 4.96
N ARG A 96 -14.83 -11.54 3.98
CA ARG A 96 -14.45 -11.57 2.56
C ARG A 96 -13.89 -10.21 2.17
N ILE A 97 -12.68 -10.20 1.61
CA ILE A 97 -12.04 -8.96 1.18
C ILE A 97 -12.11 -8.85 -0.34
N ALA A 98 -12.69 -7.77 -0.83
CA ALA A 98 -12.70 -7.41 -2.24
C ALA A 98 -11.81 -6.19 -2.46
N ILE A 99 -10.73 -6.34 -3.24
CA ILE A 99 -9.80 -5.25 -3.56
C ILE A 99 -9.94 -4.95 -5.04
N ALA A 100 -10.39 -3.75 -5.38
CA ALA A 100 -10.37 -3.20 -6.73
C ALA A 100 -9.20 -2.20 -6.81
N ASP A 101 -8.04 -2.70 -7.21
CA ASP A 101 -6.81 -1.93 -7.39
C ASP A 101 -6.49 -1.83 -8.89
N ALA A 102 -6.42 -0.62 -9.42
CA ALA A 102 -6.04 -0.35 -10.80
C ALA A 102 -4.52 -0.51 -11.06
N GLY A 103 -3.81 -1.26 -10.23
CA GLY A 103 -2.36 -1.44 -10.35
C GLY A 103 -1.57 -0.21 -9.91
N VAL A 104 -2.11 0.57 -8.99
CA VAL A 104 -1.51 1.81 -8.51
C VAL A 104 -0.20 1.53 -7.77
N GLY A 105 0.85 2.25 -8.17
CA GLY A 105 2.12 2.30 -7.46
C GLY A 105 2.10 3.36 -6.37
N ILE A 106 2.61 3.03 -5.19
CA ILE A 106 2.83 3.96 -4.08
C ILE A 106 4.31 4.05 -3.77
N ARG A 107 4.78 5.26 -3.43
CA ARG A 107 6.17 5.44 -2.99
C ARG A 107 6.41 4.65 -1.71
N ARG A 108 7.53 3.99 -1.62
CA ARG A 108 7.92 3.16 -0.46
C ARG A 108 7.88 3.94 0.85
N ALA A 109 8.27 5.22 0.82
CA ALA A 109 8.19 6.11 1.98
C ALA A 109 6.75 6.28 2.53
N ALA A 110 5.73 6.21 1.66
CA ALA A 110 4.32 6.30 2.07
C ALA A 110 3.72 4.94 2.44
N ALA A 111 4.36 3.84 2.05
CA ALA A 111 3.81 2.49 2.21
C ALA A 111 3.59 2.12 3.68
N ALA A 112 4.53 2.43 4.57
CA ALA A 112 4.42 2.13 6.00
C ALA A 112 3.23 2.86 6.64
N ALA A 113 3.10 4.16 6.41
CA ALA A 113 1.99 4.96 6.93
C ALA A 113 0.63 4.48 6.40
N LEU A 114 0.56 4.11 5.12
CA LEU A 114 -0.64 3.52 4.52
C LEU A 114 -0.95 2.15 5.11
N GLN A 115 0.04 1.32 5.36
CA GLN A 115 -0.13 0.01 5.99
C GLN A 115 -0.73 0.14 7.40
N ASP A 116 -0.19 1.04 8.21
CA ASP A 116 -0.70 1.31 9.57
C ASP A 116 -2.15 1.83 9.53
N MET A 117 -2.43 2.76 8.62
CA MET A 117 -3.78 3.28 8.39
C MET A 117 -4.76 2.16 8.01
N PHE A 118 -4.39 1.30 7.06
CA PHE A 118 -5.25 0.18 6.65
C PHE A 118 -5.46 -0.82 7.76
N MET A 119 -4.42 -1.18 8.51
CA MET A 119 -4.55 -2.07 9.68
C MET A 119 -5.55 -1.50 10.69
N HIS A 120 -5.52 -0.19 10.93
CA HIS A 120 -6.47 0.47 11.82
C HIS A 120 -7.90 0.45 11.26
N LEU A 121 -8.09 0.78 9.98
CA LEU A 121 -9.41 0.76 9.33
C LEU A 121 -10.02 -0.64 9.31
N LEU A 122 -9.24 -1.65 8.95
CA LEU A 122 -9.70 -3.03 8.90
C LEU A 122 -10.01 -3.60 10.29
N ARG A 123 -9.22 -3.23 11.30
CA ARG A 123 -9.52 -3.56 12.69
C ARG A 123 -10.82 -2.91 13.14
N ASN A 124 -11.06 -1.63 12.84
CA ASN A 124 -12.30 -0.94 13.18
C ASN A 124 -13.51 -1.59 12.49
N ALA A 125 -13.38 -1.95 11.21
CA ALA A 125 -14.43 -2.66 10.50
C ALA A 125 -14.76 -4.01 11.16
N LEU A 126 -13.73 -4.78 11.55
CA LEU A 126 -13.90 -6.04 12.28
C LEU A 126 -14.49 -5.85 13.66
N ASP A 127 -13.91 -4.96 14.47
CA ASP A 127 -14.27 -4.83 15.88
C ASP A 127 -15.65 -4.18 16.07
N HIS A 128 -15.87 -3.09 15.39
CA HIS A 128 -17.06 -2.25 15.56
C HIS A 128 -18.05 -2.29 14.39
N GLY A 129 -17.60 -2.57 13.16
CA GLY A 129 -18.45 -2.62 11.97
C GLY A 129 -19.21 -3.93 11.86
N LEU A 130 -18.52 -5.03 11.69
CA LEU A 130 -19.12 -6.34 11.41
C LEU A 130 -19.74 -6.94 12.70
N GLU A 131 -20.94 -7.49 12.54
CA GLU A 131 -21.63 -8.21 13.62
C GLU A 131 -21.10 -9.65 13.74
N THR A 132 -21.41 -10.33 14.86
CA THR A 132 -21.14 -11.76 15.03
C THR A 132 -21.92 -12.60 14.01
N PRO A 133 -21.46 -13.81 13.66
CA PRO A 133 -22.12 -14.68 12.69
C PRO A 133 -23.61 -14.90 12.97
N LEU A 134 -23.96 -15.14 14.22
CA LEU A 134 -25.34 -15.35 14.63
C LEU A 134 -26.21 -14.09 14.44
N ALA A 135 -25.68 -12.93 14.80
CA ALA A 135 -26.40 -11.67 14.64
C ALA A 135 -26.59 -11.30 13.14
N ARG A 136 -25.62 -11.63 12.30
CA ARG A 136 -25.72 -11.44 10.84
C ARG A 136 -26.80 -12.34 10.24
N ILE A 137 -26.77 -13.64 10.57
CA ILE A 137 -27.78 -14.61 10.08
C ILE A 137 -29.18 -14.18 10.52
N ALA A 138 -29.37 -13.76 11.77
CA ALA A 138 -30.64 -13.25 12.26
C ALA A 138 -31.17 -12.04 11.49
N LYS A 139 -30.28 -11.27 10.83
CA LYS A 139 -30.64 -10.14 9.95
C LYS A 139 -30.70 -10.54 8.46
N GLY A 140 -30.63 -11.81 8.14
CA GLY A 140 -30.65 -12.29 6.74
C GLY A 140 -29.35 -12.02 5.97
N LYS A 141 -28.25 -11.68 6.67
CA LYS A 141 -26.93 -11.47 6.07
C LYS A 141 -26.10 -12.77 6.08
N PRO A 142 -25.12 -12.95 5.17
CA PRO A 142 -24.15 -14.03 5.27
C PRO A 142 -23.39 -14.00 6.60
N ALA A 143 -23.02 -15.17 7.14
CA ALA A 143 -22.25 -15.27 8.40
C ALA A 143 -20.93 -14.48 8.32
N ALA A 144 -20.18 -14.64 7.22
CA ALA A 144 -18.99 -13.84 6.96
C ALA A 144 -19.37 -12.46 6.45
N GLY A 145 -18.78 -11.41 7.04
CA GLY A 145 -18.91 -10.04 6.57
C GLY A 145 -18.12 -9.79 5.28
N GLN A 146 -18.38 -8.67 4.64
CA GLN A 146 -17.65 -8.23 3.46
C GLN A 146 -17.01 -6.87 3.70
N ILE A 147 -15.73 -6.75 3.34
CA ILE A 147 -15.01 -5.48 3.30
C ILE A 147 -14.55 -5.25 1.87
N ARG A 148 -14.82 -4.07 1.33
CA ARG A 148 -14.42 -3.67 -0.02
C ARG A 148 -13.46 -2.51 0.04
N ILE A 149 -12.37 -2.58 -0.73
CA ILE A 149 -11.36 -1.54 -0.88
C ILE A 149 -11.29 -1.18 -2.36
N ASP A 150 -11.71 0.01 -2.69
CA ASP A 150 -11.65 0.57 -4.05
C ASP A 150 -10.54 1.61 -4.12
N VAL A 151 -9.66 1.47 -5.11
CA VAL A 151 -8.53 2.38 -5.34
C VAL A 151 -8.67 3.01 -6.70
N VAL A 152 -8.74 4.33 -6.73
CA VAL A 152 -8.84 5.14 -7.95
C VAL A 152 -7.71 6.16 -7.94
N ASN A 153 -6.97 6.24 -9.05
CA ASN A 153 -5.98 7.29 -9.27
C ASN A 153 -6.42 8.14 -10.45
N ASP A 154 -6.77 9.38 -10.20
CA ASP A 154 -7.27 10.34 -11.19
C ASP A 154 -6.47 11.66 -11.15
N ALA A 155 -6.88 12.65 -11.92
CA ALA A 155 -6.23 13.97 -11.97
C ALA A 155 -6.24 14.71 -10.61
N ARG A 156 -7.08 14.30 -9.66
CA ARG A 156 -7.16 14.88 -8.31
C ARG A 156 -6.26 14.16 -7.33
N GLY A 157 -5.67 13.02 -7.71
CA GLY A 157 -4.78 12.20 -6.90
C GLY A 157 -5.32 10.82 -6.59
N LEU A 158 -4.70 10.17 -5.60
CA LEU A 158 -5.05 8.84 -5.14
C LEU A 158 -6.22 8.91 -4.16
N ARG A 159 -7.33 8.25 -4.53
CA ARG A 159 -8.49 8.07 -3.66
C ARG A 159 -8.63 6.60 -3.30
N ILE A 160 -8.72 6.34 -2.02
CA ILE A 160 -8.94 5.01 -1.47
C ILE A 160 -10.25 5.04 -0.69
N THR A 161 -11.16 4.16 -1.05
CA THR A 161 -12.46 4.02 -0.38
C THR A 161 -12.55 2.66 0.26
N THR A 162 -12.79 2.60 1.56
CA THR A 162 -13.04 1.36 2.29
C THR A 162 -14.48 1.35 2.75
N SER A 163 -15.19 0.25 2.51
CA SER A 163 -16.56 0.04 2.95
C SER A 163 -16.74 -1.37 3.50
N ASP A 164 -17.63 -1.52 4.48
CA ASP A 164 -18.07 -2.80 5.04
C ASP A 164 -19.60 -2.93 4.98
N ASP A 165 -20.09 -4.16 5.08
CA ASP A 165 -21.51 -4.49 5.12
C ASP A 165 -22.00 -4.75 6.56
N GLY A 166 -21.33 -4.16 7.55
CA GLY A 166 -21.64 -4.28 8.96
C GLY A 166 -22.92 -3.55 9.41
N ARG A 167 -22.99 -3.22 10.70
CA ARG A 167 -24.16 -2.57 11.31
C ARG A 167 -24.31 -1.07 10.99
N GLY A 168 -23.28 -0.47 10.36
CA GLY A 168 -23.24 0.96 10.11
C GLY A 168 -22.99 1.79 11.37
N LEU A 169 -23.26 3.10 11.27
CA LEU A 169 -23.12 4.05 12.38
C LEU A 169 -24.42 4.13 13.19
N ASP A 170 -24.31 4.03 14.50
CA ASP A 170 -25.40 4.33 15.44
C ASP A 170 -25.45 5.85 15.64
N LEU A 171 -26.26 6.52 14.81
CA LEU A 171 -26.36 7.98 14.81
C LEU A 171 -26.96 8.52 16.11
N ASP A 172 -27.85 7.76 16.76
CA ASP A 172 -28.46 8.18 18.01
C ASP A 172 -27.47 8.10 19.18
N ALA A 173 -26.67 7.01 19.23
CA ALA A 173 -25.60 6.90 20.22
C ALA A 173 -24.52 7.96 20.00
N ILE A 174 -24.17 8.27 18.74
CA ILE A 174 -23.20 9.33 18.41
C ILE A 174 -23.73 10.69 18.86
N ARG A 175 -25.00 11.00 18.57
CA ARG A 175 -25.63 12.26 18.98
C ARG A 175 -25.67 12.41 20.49
N ALA A 176 -26.11 11.36 21.21
CA ALA A 176 -26.15 11.35 22.68
C ALA A 176 -24.75 11.64 23.26
N LYS A 177 -23.70 11.00 22.71
CA LYS A 177 -22.32 11.22 23.15
C LYS A 177 -21.76 12.60 22.81
N ALA A 178 -22.19 13.18 21.69
CA ALA A 178 -21.81 14.53 21.31
C ALA A 178 -22.46 15.58 22.26
N MET A 179 -23.72 15.39 22.62
CA MET A 179 -24.43 16.22 23.62
C MET A 179 -23.77 16.12 24.99
N ASP A 180 -23.47 14.90 25.46
CA ASP A 180 -22.78 14.67 26.75
C ASP A 180 -21.42 15.37 26.83
N LYS A 181 -20.70 15.41 25.69
CA LYS A 181 -19.41 16.11 25.56
C LYS A 181 -19.54 17.60 25.20
N GLN A 182 -20.73 18.15 25.13
CA GLN A 182 -21.00 19.55 24.78
C GLN A 182 -20.37 19.96 23.41
N LEU A 183 -20.37 19.05 22.43
CA LEU A 183 -19.86 19.30 21.09
C LEU A 183 -20.94 19.81 20.11
N VAL A 184 -22.20 19.69 20.51
CA VAL A 184 -23.42 20.17 19.81
C VAL A 184 -24.47 20.56 20.82
#